data_0d73bac2ff7302c2cb396b7abc1ca3ce
#
_entry.id   0d73bac2ff7302c2cb396b7abc1ca3ce
#
_cell.length_a   1.000
_cell.length_b   1.000
_cell.length_c   1.000
_cell.angle_alpha   90.00
_cell.angle_beta   90.00
_cell.angle_gamma   90.00
#
_symmetry.space_group_name_H-M   'P 1'
#
loop_
_entity.id
_entity.type
_entity.pdbx_description
1 polymer ?
#
loop_
_entity_poly.entity_id
_entity_poly.type
_entity_poly.pdbx_seq_one_letter_code
_entity_poly.pdbx_strand_id
1 'polypeptide(L)'
;YHLPAAGGIQQLSHDHTHVGWQQRQGELGETQARNHPGRNGLQQVLGGKNQNLSPQFGGVGYEVGDAFLICSDGLVEGLWNSGMQRLIRNPSKDASADVAERLVSEAVQTDGKDNTTALVFQMTRAE
;
A
#
# COMPACT_ATOMS: atom_id res chain seq x y z
N TYR A 1 -4.14 1.10 -1.48
CA TYR A 1 -4.85 0.86 -0.20
C TYR A 1 -6.03 1.80 -0.05
N HIS A 2 -7.06 1.33 0.62
CA HIS A 2 -8.22 2.10 1.05
C HIS A 2 -8.30 2.09 2.59
N LEU A 3 -8.59 3.24 3.17
CA LEU A 3 -8.80 3.43 4.60
C LEU A 3 -10.20 4.05 4.78
N PRO A 4 -11.25 3.24 4.99
CA PRO A 4 -12.59 3.74 5.30
C PRO A 4 -12.58 4.65 6.52
N ALA A 5 -13.44 5.69 6.57
CA ALA A 5 -13.52 6.63 7.69
C ALA A 5 -13.68 5.91 9.04
N ALA A 6 -14.45 4.83 9.06
CA ALA A 6 -14.62 3.93 10.19
C ALA A 6 -14.07 2.55 9.82
N GLY A 7 -12.80 2.28 10.07
CA GLY A 7 -12.27 0.95 9.78
C GLY A 7 -10.74 0.90 9.68
N GLY A 8 -10.25 -0.27 9.32
CA GLY A 8 -8.83 -0.55 9.12
C GLY A 8 -8.36 -0.19 7.72
N ILE A 9 -7.09 -0.46 7.45
CA ILE A 9 -6.50 -0.33 6.12
C ILE A 9 -6.74 -1.63 5.33
N GLN A 10 -7.10 -1.49 4.05
CA GLN A 10 -7.31 -2.60 3.13
C GLN A 10 -6.48 -2.40 1.87
N GLN A 11 -5.71 -3.40 1.50
CA GLN A 11 -5.04 -3.43 0.20
C GLN A 11 -6.07 -3.72 -0.90
N LEU A 12 -6.16 -2.83 -1.90
CA LEU A 12 -7.09 -2.98 -3.02
C LEU A 12 -6.44 -3.66 -4.23
N SER A 13 -5.20 -3.31 -4.51
CA SER A 13 -4.44 -3.90 -5.62
C SER A 13 -3.89 -5.28 -5.23
N HIS A 14 -3.82 -6.15 -6.21
CA HIS A 14 -3.21 -7.48 -6.06
C HIS A 14 -1.76 -7.45 -6.52
N ASP A 15 -0.86 -7.92 -5.68
CA ASP A 15 0.51 -8.16 -6.09
C ASP A 15 0.55 -9.33 -7.06
N HIS A 16 1.08 -9.12 -8.26
CA HIS A 16 1.22 -10.14 -9.28
C HIS A 16 2.45 -11.03 -9.00
N THR A 17 2.49 -11.58 -7.78
CA THR A 17 3.46 -12.57 -7.33
C THR A 17 2.76 -13.83 -6.86
N HIS A 18 3.47 -14.97 -6.82
CA HIS A 18 2.92 -16.20 -6.26
C HIS A 18 2.60 -16.02 -4.76
N VAL A 19 3.46 -15.32 -4.05
CA VAL A 19 3.27 -15.01 -2.61
C VAL A 19 2.03 -14.15 -2.39
N GLY A 20 1.82 -13.13 -3.24
CA GLY A 20 0.61 -12.31 -3.19
C GLY A 20 -0.67 -13.12 -3.45
N TRP A 21 -0.61 -14.11 -4.35
CA TRP A 21 -1.71 -15.03 -4.56
C TRP A 21 -1.99 -15.88 -3.32
N GLN A 22 -0.97 -16.48 -2.71
CA GLN A 22 -1.12 -17.27 -1.48
C GLN A 22 -1.68 -16.46 -0.31
N GLN A 23 -1.26 -15.20 -0.19
CA GLN A 23 -1.78 -14.27 0.82
C GLN A 23 -3.28 -14.01 0.62
N ARG A 24 -3.74 -13.81 -0.62
CA ARG A 24 -5.17 -13.64 -0.93
C ARG A 24 -6.00 -14.88 -0.66
N GLN A 25 -5.42 -16.08 -0.81
CA GLN A 25 -6.09 -17.34 -0.44
C GLN A 25 -6.12 -17.57 1.08
N GLY A 26 -5.47 -16.72 1.87
CA GLY A 26 -5.36 -16.90 3.32
C GLY A 26 -4.33 -17.95 3.75
N GLU A 27 -3.52 -18.45 2.83
CA GLU A 27 -2.45 -19.42 3.11
C GLU A 27 -1.27 -18.78 3.84
N LEU A 28 -1.03 -17.48 3.59
CA LEU A 28 0.03 -16.71 4.23
C LEU A 28 -0.53 -15.44 4.89
N GLY A 29 -0.13 -15.20 6.13
CA GLY A 29 -0.35 -13.92 6.79
C GLY A 29 0.65 -12.84 6.32
N GLU A 30 0.42 -11.58 6.70
CA GLU A 30 1.26 -10.44 6.31
C GLU A 30 2.74 -10.68 6.66
N THR A 31 3.04 -11.15 7.88
CA THR A 31 4.41 -11.43 8.32
C THR A 31 5.09 -12.52 7.49
N GLN A 32 4.36 -13.58 7.15
CA GLN A 32 4.89 -14.69 6.36
C GLN A 32 5.15 -14.26 4.91
N ALA A 33 4.23 -13.51 4.31
CA ALA A 33 4.37 -13.00 2.96
C ALA A 33 5.58 -12.04 2.84
N ARG A 34 5.75 -11.13 3.78
CA ARG A 34 6.87 -10.17 3.82
C ARG A 34 8.25 -10.85 3.94
N ASN A 35 8.33 -11.95 4.67
CA ASN A 35 9.57 -12.68 4.88
C ASN A 35 9.78 -13.84 3.89
N HIS A 36 8.85 -14.02 2.93
CA HIS A 36 8.94 -15.13 2.00
C HIS A 36 10.08 -14.91 0.98
N PRO A 37 10.96 -15.91 0.73
CA PRO A 37 12.09 -15.75 -0.19
C PRO A 37 11.67 -15.47 -1.64
N GLY A 38 10.46 -15.90 -2.05
CA GLY A 38 9.89 -15.68 -3.37
C GLY A 38 9.00 -14.42 -3.51
N ARG A 39 8.98 -13.52 -2.51
CA ARG A 39 8.07 -12.36 -2.52
C ARG A 39 8.25 -11.42 -3.71
N ASN A 40 9.47 -11.31 -4.23
CA ASN A 40 9.81 -10.44 -5.36
C ASN A 40 9.68 -11.13 -6.73
N GLY A 41 9.22 -12.38 -6.75
CA GLY A 41 9.04 -13.17 -7.98
C GLY A 41 7.81 -12.72 -8.76
N LEU A 42 7.96 -11.72 -9.65
CA LEU A 42 6.87 -11.21 -10.48
C LEU A 42 6.39 -12.25 -11.49
N GLN A 43 5.09 -12.45 -11.56
CA GLN A 43 4.42 -13.31 -12.55
C GLN A 43 3.94 -12.52 -13.77
N GLN A 44 3.76 -11.22 -13.63
CA GLN A 44 3.32 -10.33 -14.70
C GLN A 44 4.15 -9.05 -14.71
N VAL A 45 4.64 -8.68 -15.88
CA VAL A 45 5.42 -7.46 -16.11
C VAL A 45 5.05 -6.87 -17.47
N LEU A 46 5.15 -5.55 -17.60
CA LEU A 46 5.00 -4.87 -18.88
C LEU A 46 6.29 -5.01 -19.69
N GLY A 47 6.15 -5.40 -20.96
CA GLY A 47 7.29 -5.53 -21.87
C GLY A 47 7.94 -6.92 -21.90
N GLY A 48 9.06 -7.02 -22.58
CA GLY A 48 9.75 -8.28 -22.80
C GLY A 48 8.96 -9.27 -23.69
N LYS A 49 9.11 -10.55 -23.42
CA LYS A 49 8.41 -11.64 -24.14
C LYS A 49 7.12 -12.07 -23.43
N ASN A 50 6.66 -11.32 -22.45
CA ASN A 50 5.47 -11.67 -21.67
C ASN A 50 4.19 -11.36 -22.48
N GLN A 51 3.55 -12.40 -22.97
CA GLN A 51 2.34 -12.29 -23.83
C GLN A 51 1.03 -12.35 -23.06
N ASN A 52 1.07 -12.70 -21.77
CA ASN A 52 -0.12 -12.92 -20.96
C ASN A 52 -0.18 -11.87 -19.83
N LEU A 53 -0.68 -10.68 -20.16
CA LEU A 53 -0.98 -9.66 -19.16
C LEU A 53 -2.44 -9.76 -18.76
N SER A 54 -2.70 -9.85 -17.48
CA SER A 54 -4.03 -9.81 -16.88
C SER A 54 -4.11 -8.66 -15.86
N PRO A 55 -4.34 -7.42 -16.32
CA PRO A 55 -4.46 -6.28 -15.42
C PRO A 55 -5.68 -6.44 -14.51
N GLN A 56 -5.51 -6.04 -13.26
CA GLN A 56 -6.62 -5.99 -12.32
C GLN A 56 -7.47 -4.74 -12.59
N PHE A 57 -8.78 -4.94 -12.69
CA PHE A 57 -9.78 -3.88 -12.71
C PHE A 57 -10.72 -4.03 -11.51
N GLY A 58 -11.18 -2.92 -10.97
CA GLY A 58 -12.13 -2.92 -9.88
C GLY A 58 -12.65 -1.53 -9.58
N GLY A 59 -13.62 -1.47 -8.69
CA GLY A 59 -14.18 -0.23 -8.15
C GLY A 59 -14.44 -0.43 -6.66
N VAL A 60 -14.32 0.66 -5.90
CA VAL A 60 -14.63 0.69 -4.48
C VAL A 60 -15.50 1.91 -4.21
N GLY A 61 -16.57 1.71 -3.42
CA GLY A 61 -17.35 2.83 -2.89
C GLY A 61 -16.53 3.61 -1.87
N TYR A 62 -16.82 4.90 -1.72
CA TYR A 62 -16.15 5.74 -0.74
C TYR A 62 -17.13 6.67 -0.05
N GLU A 63 -16.76 7.14 1.13
CA GLU A 63 -17.49 8.11 1.92
C GLU A 63 -16.58 9.29 2.30
N VAL A 64 -17.20 10.39 2.75
CA VAL A 64 -16.43 11.53 3.30
C VAL A 64 -15.65 11.08 4.54
N GLY A 65 -14.38 11.38 4.57
CA GLY A 65 -13.44 10.94 5.61
C GLY A 65 -12.62 9.70 5.23
N ASP A 66 -12.94 9.03 4.12
CA ASP A 66 -12.10 7.98 3.58
C ASP A 66 -10.77 8.54 3.08
N ALA A 67 -9.73 7.70 3.14
CA ALA A 67 -8.45 8.00 2.55
C ALA A 67 -8.01 6.87 1.60
N PHE A 68 -7.27 7.22 0.58
CA PHE A 68 -6.62 6.29 -0.34
C PHE A 68 -5.13 6.56 -0.38
N LEU A 69 -4.35 5.49 -0.42
CA LEU A 69 -2.91 5.53 -0.55
C LEU A 69 -2.50 4.77 -1.82
N ILE A 70 -1.77 5.44 -2.70
CA ILE A 70 -1.02 4.83 -3.81
C ILE A 70 0.46 4.95 -3.46
N CYS A 71 1.19 3.85 -3.52
CA CYS A 71 2.60 3.84 -3.13
C CYS A 71 3.41 2.82 -3.94
N SER A 72 4.73 3.00 -3.93
CA SER A 72 5.67 1.97 -4.38
C SER A 72 5.85 0.89 -3.30
N ASP A 73 6.45 -0.23 -3.69
CA ASP A 73 6.81 -1.34 -2.80
C ASP A 73 7.80 -0.93 -1.70
N GLY A 74 8.71 0.01 -1.97
CA GLY A 74 9.61 0.55 -0.95
C GLY A 74 8.88 1.13 0.27
N LEU A 75 7.67 1.69 0.11
CA LEU A 75 6.86 2.12 1.25
C LEU A 75 6.38 0.91 2.07
N VAL A 76 5.90 -0.11 1.38
CA VAL A 76 5.37 -1.33 2.02
C VAL A 76 6.48 -2.15 2.69
N GLU A 77 7.70 -2.13 2.15
CA GLU A 77 8.85 -2.76 2.78
C GLU A 77 9.24 -2.08 4.10
N GLY A 78 9.21 -0.75 4.14
CA GLY A 78 9.53 0.03 5.33
C GLY A 78 8.40 0.15 6.36
N LEU A 79 7.15 0.03 5.96
CA LEU A 79 5.98 0.21 6.84
C LEU A 79 5.01 -0.95 6.79
N TRP A 80 4.57 -1.40 7.96
CA TRP A 80 3.46 -2.35 8.09
C TRP A 80 2.11 -1.64 7.89
N ASN A 81 1.07 -2.41 7.55
CA ASN A 81 -0.29 -1.89 7.40
C ASN A 81 -0.74 -1.05 8.60
N SER A 82 -0.46 -1.50 9.82
CA SER A 82 -0.77 -0.75 11.04
C SER A 82 -0.01 0.57 11.15
N GLY A 83 1.24 0.64 10.70
CA GLY A 83 2.04 1.85 10.65
C GLY A 83 1.50 2.86 9.65
N MET A 84 1.16 2.41 8.43
CA MET A 84 0.52 3.24 7.41
C MET A 84 -0.81 3.80 7.90
N GLN A 85 -1.67 2.95 8.48
CA GLN A 85 -2.95 3.38 9.06
C GLN A 85 -2.76 4.42 10.15
N ARG A 86 -1.83 4.20 11.06
CA ARG A 86 -1.54 5.14 12.16
C ARG A 86 -1.11 6.51 11.64
N LEU A 87 -0.21 6.56 10.67
CA LEU A 87 0.29 7.81 10.11
C LEU A 87 -0.78 8.59 9.34
N ILE A 88 -1.64 7.91 8.61
CA ILE A 88 -2.72 8.53 7.84
C ILE A 88 -3.83 9.04 8.76
N ARG A 89 -4.19 8.29 9.80
CA ARG A 89 -5.29 8.63 10.71
C ARG A 89 -4.93 9.65 11.78
N ASN A 90 -3.67 9.69 12.20
CA ASN A 90 -3.21 10.60 13.24
C ASN A 90 -2.40 11.73 12.59
N PRO A 91 -3.03 12.85 12.26
CA PRO A 91 -2.30 14.02 11.78
C PRO A 91 -1.27 14.41 12.83
N SER A 92 -0.09 14.79 12.36
CA SER A 92 0.94 15.36 13.23
C SER A 92 0.38 16.56 14.00
N LYS A 93 0.84 16.77 15.23
CA LYS A 93 0.62 18.05 15.94
C LYS A 93 1.28 19.21 15.19
N ASP A 94 2.27 18.90 14.38
CA ASP A 94 2.89 19.84 13.45
C ASP A 94 2.10 19.81 12.13
N ALA A 95 1.19 20.77 11.98
CA ALA A 95 0.29 20.90 10.83
C ALA A 95 1.04 21.17 9.50
N SER A 96 2.37 21.34 9.54
CA SER A 96 3.21 21.62 8.38
C SER A 96 3.69 20.37 7.63
N ALA A 97 3.69 19.20 8.27
CA ALA A 97 4.18 17.97 7.66
C ALA A 97 3.07 17.22 6.93
N ASP A 98 3.16 17.15 5.61
CA ASP A 98 2.28 16.36 4.77
C ASP A 98 2.29 14.88 5.17
N VAL A 99 1.13 14.25 5.16
CA VAL A 99 0.96 12.82 5.48
C VAL A 99 1.83 11.94 4.57
N ALA A 100 1.91 12.25 3.28
CA ALA A 100 2.73 11.50 2.34
C ALA A 100 4.22 11.62 2.66
N GLU A 101 4.70 12.81 3.02
CA GLU A 101 6.09 13.04 3.44
C GLU A 101 6.43 12.25 4.72
N ARG A 102 5.53 12.20 5.68
CA ARG A 102 5.71 11.42 6.92
C ARG A 102 5.78 9.92 6.65
N LEU A 103 4.94 9.41 5.75
CA LEU A 103 4.95 8.02 5.33
C LEU A 103 6.29 7.64 4.71
N VAL A 104 6.75 8.44 3.75
CA VAL A 104 8.04 8.22 3.06
C VAL A 104 9.20 8.30 4.04
N SER A 105 9.23 9.32 4.90
CA SER A 105 10.31 9.51 5.87
C SER A 105 10.42 8.34 6.84
N GLU A 106 9.30 7.86 7.39
CA GLU A 106 9.32 6.73 8.33
C GLU A 106 9.69 5.42 7.63
N ALA A 107 9.22 5.19 6.39
CA ALA A 107 9.60 4.02 5.62
C ALA A 107 11.10 3.97 5.32
N VAL A 108 11.65 5.08 4.86
CA VAL A 108 13.10 5.20 4.55
C VAL A 108 13.96 5.05 5.81
N GLN A 109 13.52 5.58 6.96
CA GLN A 109 14.23 5.41 8.22
C GLN A 109 14.22 3.96 8.72
N THR A 110 13.17 3.21 8.40
CA THR A 110 12.99 1.83 8.87
C THR A 110 13.76 0.83 8.02
N ASP A 111 13.67 0.93 6.69
CA ASP A 111 14.34 -0.01 5.77
C ASP A 111 15.31 0.69 4.81
N GLY A 112 14.88 1.71 4.09
CA GLY A 112 15.72 2.59 3.27
C GLY A 112 16.47 1.92 2.11
N LYS A 113 16.07 0.70 1.72
CA LYS A 113 16.77 -0.08 0.69
C LYS A 113 16.28 0.21 -0.72
N ASP A 114 15.07 0.74 -0.86
CA ASP A 114 14.47 0.99 -2.15
C ASP A 114 13.86 2.39 -2.25
N ASN A 115 13.63 2.82 -3.48
CA ASN A 115 12.97 4.08 -3.79
C ASN A 115 11.55 4.06 -3.24
N THR A 116 11.19 5.08 -2.48
CA THR A 116 9.92 5.15 -1.76
C THR A 116 9.09 6.32 -2.24
N THR A 117 7.86 6.03 -2.67
CA THR A 117 6.89 7.03 -3.13
C THR A 117 5.55 6.79 -2.47
N ALA A 118 4.88 7.87 -2.07
CA ALA A 118 3.52 7.83 -1.54
C ALA A 118 2.67 8.98 -2.10
N LEU A 119 1.42 8.68 -2.41
CA LEU A 119 0.39 9.64 -2.78
C LEU A 119 -0.86 9.35 -1.96
N VAL A 120 -1.32 10.33 -1.18
CA VAL A 120 -2.49 10.19 -0.30
C VAL A 120 -3.63 11.08 -0.78
N PHE A 121 -4.82 10.50 -0.91
CA PHE A 121 -6.06 11.21 -1.20
C PHE A 121 -6.95 11.16 0.04
N GLN A 122 -7.55 12.27 0.41
CA GLN A 122 -8.62 12.33 1.41
C GLN A 122 -9.92 12.79 0.76
N MET A 123 -10.99 12.08 1.08
CA MET A 123 -12.33 12.42 0.59
C MET A 123 -12.95 13.45 1.54
N THR A 124 -13.12 14.66 1.04
CA THR A 124 -13.74 15.78 1.77
C THR A 124 -15.08 16.16 1.14
N ARG A 125 -15.92 16.89 1.86
CA ARG A 125 -17.11 17.51 1.27
C ARG A 125 -16.67 18.61 0.30
N ALA A 126 -17.33 18.67 -0.84
CA ALA A 126 -17.23 19.88 -1.68
C ALA A 126 -17.84 21.06 -0.91
N GLU A 127 -17.17 22.20 -0.94
CA GLU A 127 -17.68 23.47 -0.45
C GLU A 127 -18.76 24.02 -1.39
#